data_a7f4dbe66e9318fdd01f665a8b20c92b
#
_entry.id   a7f4dbe66e9318fdd01f665a8b20c92b
#
_cell.length_a   1.000
_cell.length_b   1.000
_cell.length_c   1.000
_cell.angle_alpha   90.00
_cell.angle_beta   90.00
_cell.angle_gamma   90.00
#
_symmetry.space_group_name_H-M   'P 1'
#
loop_
_entity.id
_entity.type
_entity.pdbx_description
1 polymer ?
#
loop_
_entity_poly.entity_id
_entity_poly.type
_entity_poly.pdbx_seq_one_letter_code
_entity_poly.pdbx_strand_id
1 'polypeptide(L)'
;MPQLKTQTEIEKDKQQKIMETVAWRAGYYRNNPHRYVIDVLGLSLKWFQQILLWCMMHYNFVMYLAARGQGKTYLTALFCCVRCILFPGTKIVVSSGTLKQANEVLLKIQDDFMKQSSILRSEIEKCNIGQNDASIYFKNGSWIKTRTSSENSRSARANCIVVDEFRMVDETVINTVLRKFLTSPRQPKYLQKPEYAHMQERNKEIYMSSAYFKSSWAYRKAQSYTLNFFDDTKKYFICGLPYQVSVREGLLSRSQLE
;
A
#
# COMPACT_ATOMS: atom_id res chain seq x y z
N MET A 1 -2.56 50.66 -22.13
CA MET A 1 -2.37 50.56 -20.67
C MET A 1 -2.84 49.17 -20.22
N PRO A 2 -2.06 48.41 -19.47
CA PRO A 2 -2.56 47.13 -18.94
C PRO A 2 -3.75 47.39 -18.01
N GLN A 3 -4.87 46.75 -18.25
CA GLN A 3 -6.04 46.83 -17.36
C GLN A 3 -5.69 46.23 -16.00
N LEU A 4 -5.97 46.98 -14.94
CA LEU A 4 -5.84 46.50 -13.57
C LEU A 4 -6.84 45.35 -13.34
N LYS A 5 -6.35 44.19 -12.90
CA LYS A 5 -7.21 43.05 -12.56
C LYS A 5 -8.14 43.42 -11.40
N THR A 6 -9.37 42.94 -11.47
CA THR A 6 -10.33 43.08 -10.39
C THR A 6 -9.94 42.15 -9.22
N GLN A 7 -10.40 42.45 -8.02
CA GLN A 7 -10.12 41.68 -6.81
C GLN A 7 -10.54 40.20 -6.95
N THR A 8 -11.65 39.97 -7.65
CA THR A 8 -12.16 38.60 -7.97
C THR A 8 -11.26 37.87 -8.95
N GLU A 9 -10.64 38.54 -9.91
CA GLU A 9 -9.66 37.90 -10.84
C GLU A 9 -8.37 37.57 -10.12
N ILE A 10 -7.91 38.41 -9.18
CA ILE A 10 -6.73 38.15 -8.36
C ILE A 10 -6.95 36.95 -7.47
N GLU A 11 -8.12 36.79 -6.87
CA GLU A 11 -8.47 35.63 -6.05
C GLU A 11 -8.55 34.34 -6.88
N LYS A 12 -9.14 34.35 -8.07
CA LYS A 12 -9.17 33.23 -9.00
C LYS A 12 -7.75 32.80 -9.42
N ASP A 13 -6.89 33.76 -9.76
CA ASP A 13 -5.50 33.47 -10.14
C ASP A 13 -4.72 32.83 -8.97
N LYS A 14 -4.95 33.31 -7.73
CA LYS A 14 -4.36 32.69 -6.52
C LYS A 14 -4.84 31.25 -6.33
N GLN A 15 -6.13 31.02 -6.43
CA GLN A 15 -6.71 29.68 -6.31
C GLN A 15 -6.17 28.73 -7.38
N GLN A 16 -6.07 29.19 -8.62
CA GLN A 16 -5.51 28.40 -9.71
C GLN A 16 -4.05 28.03 -9.44
N LYS A 17 -3.19 28.96 -9.03
CA LYS A 17 -1.80 28.70 -8.67
C LYS A 17 -1.66 27.70 -7.52
N ILE A 18 -2.53 27.80 -6.50
CA ILE A 18 -2.56 26.84 -5.40
C ILE A 18 -2.91 25.46 -5.94
N MET A 19 -3.93 25.34 -6.77
CA MET A 19 -4.34 24.04 -7.35
C MET A 19 -3.26 23.43 -8.24
N GLU A 20 -2.58 24.23 -9.06
CA GLU A 20 -1.45 23.79 -9.88
C GLU A 20 -0.29 23.27 -9.01
N THR A 21 0.02 23.99 -7.93
CA THR A 21 1.06 23.59 -6.97
C THR A 21 0.70 22.28 -6.27
N VAL A 22 -0.56 22.12 -5.85
CA VAL A 22 -1.07 20.89 -5.22
C VAL A 22 -1.01 19.72 -6.20
N ALA A 23 -1.44 19.94 -7.45
CA ALA A 23 -1.40 18.91 -8.50
C ALA A 23 0.04 18.47 -8.80
N TRP A 24 0.96 19.42 -8.90
CA TRP A 24 2.38 19.14 -9.12
C TRP A 24 2.97 18.31 -7.95
N ARG A 25 2.74 18.74 -6.70
CA ARG A 25 3.20 18.00 -5.51
C ARG A 25 2.60 16.60 -5.43
N ALA A 26 1.32 16.46 -5.71
CA ALA A 26 0.67 15.15 -5.74
C ALA A 26 1.30 14.23 -6.81
N GLY A 27 1.58 14.75 -8.00
CA GLY A 27 2.29 14.03 -9.06
C GLY A 27 3.71 13.63 -8.64
N TYR A 28 4.47 14.55 -8.05
CA TYR A 28 5.81 14.28 -7.55
C TYR A 28 5.83 13.15 -6.52
N TYR A 29 4.98 13.22 -5.49
CA TYR A 29 4.95 12.21 -4.44
C TYR A 29 4.34 10.88 -4.89
N ARG A 30 3.43 10.87 -5.85
CA ARG A 30 2.96 9.61 -6.48
C ARG A 30 4.08 8.86 -7.18
N ASN A 31 4.99 9.58 -7.83
CA ASN A 31 6.17 9.01 -8.47
C ASN A 31 7.30 8.71 -7.47
N ASN A 32 7.33 9.39 -6.33
CA ASN A 32 8.35 9.28 -5.29
C ASN A 32 7.74 9.01 -3.90
N PRO A 33 7.04 7.89 -3.70
CA PRO A 33 6.29 7.63 -2.47
C PRO A 33 7.16 7.56 -1.21
N HIS A 34 8.41 7.12 -1.34
CA HIS A 34 9.39 7.12 -0.25
C HIS A 34 9.71 8.55 0.23
N ARG A 35 9.73 9.53 -0.70
CA ARG A 35 9.91 10.94 -0.32
C ARG A 35 8.71 11.46 0.45
N TYR A 36 7.50 11.06 0.10
CA TYR A 36 6.32 11.41 0.88
C TYR A 36 6.41 10.93 2.34
N VAL A 37 6.89 9.70 2.54
CA VAL A 37 7.10 9.14 3.89
C VAL A 37 8.12 9.96 4.68
N ILE A 38 9.23 10.31 4.06
CA ILE A 38 10.34 11.01 4.72
C ILE A 38 10.01 12.50 4.90
N ASP A 39 9.65 13.19 3.82
CA ASP A 39 9.54 14.66 3.80
C ASP A 39 8.24 15.16 4.41
N VAL A 40 7.14 14.41 4.27
CA VAL A 40 5.81 14.85 4.69
C VAL A 40 5.36 14.15 5.96
N LEU A 41 5.47 12.82 6.00
CA LEU A 41 5.04 12.08 7.19
C LEU A 41 6.07 12.10 8.32
N GLY A 42 7.35 12.43 8.05
CA GLY A 42 8.42 12.45 9.03
C GLY A 42 8.80 11.05 9.55
N LEU A 43 8.51 10.00 8.76
CA LEU A 43 8.81 8.62 9.12
C LEU A 43 10.08 8.13 8.39
N SER A 44 10.81 7.20 9.01
CA SER A 44 12.06 6.70 8.45
C SER A 44 11.88 5.44 7.61
N LEU A 45 12.68 5.31 6.55
CA LEU A 45 12.76 4.14 5.69
C LEU A 45 14.21 3.75 5.45
N LYS A 46 14.52 2.48 5.57
CA LYS A 46 15.79 1.91 5.09
C LYS A 46 15.81 1.94 3.57
N TRP A 47 17.01 2.02 2.96
CA TRP A 47 17.14 2.15 1.50
C TRP A 47 16.37 1.08 0.71
N PHE A 48 16.43 -0.18 1.14
CA PHE A 48 15.71 -1.27 0.47
C PHE A 48 14.18 -1.14 0.63
N GLN A 49 13.72 -0.60 1.77
CA GLN A 49 12.30 -0.33 1.99
C GLN A 49 11.79 0.81 1.10
N GLN A 50 12.64 1.79 0.77
CA GLN A 50 12.29 2.85 -0.17
C GLN A 50 12.04 2.28 -1.56
N ILE A 51 12.93 1.39 -2.03
CA ILE A 51 12.78 0.69 -3.32
C ILE A 51 11.52 -0.17 -3.32
N LEU A 52 11.33 -0.99 -2.28
CA LEU A 52 10.16 -1.86 -2.18
C LEU A 52 8.86 -1.07 -2.14
N LEU A 53 8.80 0.01 -1.39
CA LEU A 53 7.62 0.90 -1.35
C LEU A 53 7.33 1.47 -2.74
N TRP A 54 8.37 1.92 -3.46
CA TRP A 54 8.22 2.37 -4.84
C TRP A 54 7.64 1.27 -5.74
N CYS A 55 8.17 0.06 -5.67
CA CYS A 55 7.65 -1.08 -6.43
C CYS A 55 6.20 -1.41 -6.08
N MET A 56 5.83 -1.43 -4.80
CA MET A 56 4.46 -1.66 -4.35
C MET A 56 3.48 -0.61 -4.89
N MET A 57 3.93 0.62 -5.08
CA MET A 57 3.09 1.70 -5.61
C MET A 57 2.93 1.60 -7.13
N HIS A 58 3.95 1.16 -7.88
CA HIS A 58 3.97 1.23 -9.35
C HIS A 58 3.61 -0.09 -10.05
N TYR A 59 3.90 -1.24 -9.43
CA TYR A 59 3.53 -2.54 -9.99
C TYR A 59 2.13 -2.96 -9.54
N ASN A 60 1.43 -3.74 -10.38
CA ASN A 60 0.07 -4.22 -10.08
C ASN A 60 0.10 -5.50 -9.24
N PHE A 61 1.07 -6.35 -9.50
CA PHE A 61 1.27 -7.64 -8.84
C PHE A 61 2.64 -7.63 -8.18
N VAL A 62 2.67 -7.59 -6.86
CA VAL A 62 3.93 -7.51 -6.09
C VAL A 62 4.05 -8.72 -5.19
N MET A 63 5.22 -9.35 -5.18
CA MET A 63 5.57 -10.38 -4.24
C MET A 63 6.89 -10.04 -3.55
N TYR A 64 6.87 -10.01 -2.23
CA TYR A 64 8.05 -9.78 -1.43
C TYR A 64 8.31 -10.96 -0.49
N LEU A 65 9.43 -11.67 -0.74
CA LEU A 65 9.91 -12.77 0.09
C LEU A 65 10.99 -12.23 1.03
N ALA A 66 10.60 -11.93 2.24
CA ALA A 66 11.44 -11.28 3.23
C ALA A 66 12.09 -12.27 4.17
N ALA A 67 13.36 -12.09 4.48
CA ALA A 67 13.96 -12.75 5.63
C ALA A 67 13.46 -12.12 6.95
N ARG A 68 13.80 -12.76 8.07
CA ARG A 68 13.46 -12.27 9.41
C ARG A 68 14.06 -10.87 9.66
N GLY A 69 13.32 -10.02 10.35
CA GLY A 69 13.80 -8.69 10.74
C GLY A 69 13.74 -7.62 9.64
N GLN A 70 13.18 -7.88 8.46
CA GLN A 70 13.12 -6.88 7.36
C GLN A 70 11.95 -5.89 7.47
N GLY A 71 11.17 -5.96 8.54
CA GLY A 71 10.08 -5.00 8.76
C GLY A 71 8.92 -5.14 7.80
N LYS A 72 8.52 -6.38 7.43
CA LYS A 72 7.36 -6.63 6.54
C LYS A 72 6.12 -5.86 6.97
N THR A 73 5.69 -6.03 8.23
CA THR A 73 4.49 -5.39 8.76
C THR A 73 4.61 -3.86 8.73
N TYR A 74 5.81 -3.33 9.04
CA TYR A 74 6.10 -1.90 8.96
C TYR A 74 5.93 -1.36 7.52
N LEU A 75 6.53 -2.04 6.55
CA LEU A 75 6.45 -1.68 5.14
C LEU A 75 5.02 -1.79 4.59
N THR A 76 4.30 -2.86 4.98
CA THR A 76 2.88 -3.05 4.64
C THR A 76 2.03 -1.90 5.16
N ALA A 77 2.20 -1.53 6.43
CA ALA A 77 1.46 -0.46 7.06
C ALA A 77 1.74 0.89 6.39
N LEU A 78 3.01 1.19 6.09
CA LEU A 78 3.40 2.39 5.33
C LEU A 78 2.79 2.43 3.93
N PHE A 79 2.90 1.32 3.19
CA PHE A 79 2.26 1.23 1.87
C PHE A 79 0.77 1.53 1.95
N CYS A 80 0.06 0.92 2.90
CA CYS A 80 -1.38 1.13 3.07
C CYS A 80 -1.71 2.61 3.32
N CYS A 81 -0.98 3.28 4.22
CA CYS A 81 -1.17 4.71 4.50
C CYS A 81 -0.89 5.58 3.28
N VAL A 82 0.29 5.45 2.70
CA VAL A 82 0.74 6.28 1.57
C VAL A 82 -0.18 6.08 0.37
N ARG A 83 -0.57 4.83 0.10
CA ARG A 83 -1.50 4.52 -0.99
C ARG A 83 -2.87 5.15 -0.76
N CYS A 84 -3.42 5.07 0.45
CA CYS A 84 -4.70 5.68 0.78
C CYS A 84 -4.66 7.21 0.68
N ILE A 85 -3.58 7.85 1.10
CA ILE A 85 -3.47 9.31 1.06
C ILE A 85 -3.26 9.83 -0.36
N LEU A 86 -2.27 9.30 -1.08
CA LEU A 86 -1.89 9.81 -2.40
C LEU A 86 -2.88 9.44 -3.51
N PHE A 87 -3.68 8.40 -3.30
CA PHE A 87 -4.63 7.89 -4.29
C PHE A 87 -6.04 7.83 -3.71
N PRO A 88 -6.79 8.94 -3.72
CA PRO A 88 -8.15 9.02 -3.17
C PRO A 88 -9.08 7.92 -3.68
N GLY A 89 -9.93 7.39 -2.81
CA GLY A 89 -10.85 6.29 -3.13
C GLY A 89 -10.18 4.91 -3.15
N THR A 90 -8.97 4.80 -2.62
CA THR A 90 -8.29 3.51 -2.43
C THR A 90 -9.00 2.68 -1.37
N LYS A 91 -9.25 1.41 -1.67
CA LYS A 91 -9.94 0.45 -0.81
C LYS A 91 -9.05 -0.77 -0.62
N ILE A 92 -8.39 -0.87 0.53
CA ILE A 92 -7.42 -1.94 0.80
C ILE A 92 -8.04 -2.97 1.75
N VAL A 93 -7.98 -4.24 1.35
CA VAL A 93 -8.18 -5.36 2.26
C VAL A 93 -6.84 -5.97 2.61
N VAL A 94 -6.54 -6.02 3.90
CA VAL A 94 -5.39 -6.74 4.47
C VAL A 94 -5.88 -8.08 5.00
N SER A 95 -5.24 -9.16 4.57
CA SER A 95 -5.54 -10.52 5.01
C SER A 95 -4.25 -11.25 5.40
N SER A 96 -4.37 -12.23 6.28
CA SER A 96 -3.27 -13.10 6.71
C SER A 96 -3.82 -14.46 7.11
N GLY A 97 -2.97 -15.38 7.52
CA GLY A 97 -3.38 -16.68 8.05
C GLY A 97 -4.36 -16.58 9.22
N THR A 98 -4.23 -15.55 10.05
CA THR A 98 -5.16 -15.23 11.14
C THR A 98 -5.57 -13.77 11.13
N LEU A 99 -6.77 -13.45 11.66
CA LEU A 99 -7.23 -12.07 11.79
C LEU A 99 -6.31 -11.24 12.71
N LYS A 100 -5.80 -11.85 13.77
CA LYS A 100 -4.86 -11.20 14.69
C LYS A 100 -3.62 -10.69 13.96
N GLN A 101 -3.01 -11.53 13.10
CA GLN A 101 -1.87 -11.13 12.29
C GLN A 101 -2.23 -10.00 11.30
N ALA A 102 -3.39 -10.08 10.64
CA ALA A 102 -3.84 -8.99 9.76
C ALA A 102 -4.04 -7.68 10.53
N ASN A 103 -4.57 -7.74 11.76
CA ASN A 103 -4.79 -6.56 12.61
C ASN A 103 -3.47 -5.91 13.06
N GLU A 104 -2.36 -6.64 13.16
CA GLU A 104 -1.05 -6.08 13.50
C GLU A 104 -0.61 -4.96 12.54
N VAL A 105 -1.02 -5.03 11.27
CA VAL A 105 -0.75 -3.97 10.30
C VAL A 105 -1.47 -2.67 10.70
N LEU A 106 -2.73 -2.75 11.12
CA LEU A 106 -3.52 -1.58 11.51
C LEU A 106 -3.09 -1.05 12.89
N LEU A 107 -2.74 -1.95 13.82
CA LEU A 107 -2.17 -1.58 15.11
C LEU A 107 -0.86 -0.80 14.92
N LYS A 108 0.00 -1.21 13.98
CA LYS A 108 1.22 -0.48 13.63
C LYS A 108 0.93 0.95 13.16
N ILE A 109 -0.14 1.15 12.40
CA ILE A 109 -0.57 2.49 11.98
C ILE A 109 -1.04 3.29 13.19
N GLN A 110 -1.90 2.72 14.04
CA GLN A 110 -2.48 3.41 15.20
C GLN A 110 -1.44 3.74 16.26
N ASP A 111 -0.65 2.74 16.65
CA ASP A 111 0.21 2.84 17.83
C ASP A 111 1.55 3.50 17.56
N ASP A 112 2.08 3.35 16.33
CA ASP A 112 3.36 3.91 15.97
C ASP A 112 3.22 5.14 15.07
N PHE A 113 2.61 4.98 13.87
CA PHE A 113 2.66 6.03 12.86
C PHE A 113 1.82 7.25 13.20
N MET A 114 0.60 7.05 13.74
CA MET A 114 -0.25 8.18 14.16
C MET A 114 0.33 8.93 15.37
N LYS A 115 1.16 8.28 16.18
CA LYS A 115 1.85 8.95 17.29
C LYS A 115 3.06 9.76 16.82
N GLN A 116 3.76 9.27 15.79
CA GLN A 116 4.96 9.92 15.25
C GLN A 116 4.64 11.02 14.24
N SER A 117 3.54 10.88 13.48
CA SER A 117 3.16 11.80 12.39
C SER A 117 1.81 12.45 12.65
N SER A 118 1.84 13.74 13.00
CA SER A 118 0.62 14.56 13.15
C SER A 118 -0.11 14.72 11.81
N ILE A 119 0.63 14.76 10.71
CA ILE A 119 0.07 14.84 9.35
C ILE A 119 -0.72 13.57 9.03
N LEU A 120 -0.14 12.39 9.26
CA LEU A 120 -0.86 11.13 9.06
C LEU A 120 -2.14 11.08 9.91
N ARG A 121 -2.04 11.49 11.18
CA ARG A 121 -3.22 11.54 12.07
C ARG A 121 -4.30 12.47 11.52
N SER A 122 -3.91 13.60 10.93
CA SER A 122 -4.86 14.56 10.36
C SER A 122 -5.59 14.05 9.12
N GLU A 123 -4.99 13.10 8.37
CA GLU A 123 -5.61 12.47 7.19
C GLU A 123 -6.62 11.37 7.56
N ILE A 124 -6.52 10.81 8.76
CA ILE A 124 -7.40 9.74 9.23
C ILE A 124 -8.67 10.35 9.84
N GLU A 125 -9.82 9.90 9.34
CA GLU A 125 -11.15 10.29 9.83
C GLU A 125 -11.58 9.42 11.01
N LYS A 126 -11.39 8.09 10.87
CA LYS A 126 -11.83 7.11 11.87
C LYS A 126 -10.89 5.93 11.91
N CYS A 127 -10.53 5.51 13.12
CA CYS A 127 -9.72 4.32 13.37
C CYS A 127 -10.44 3.44 14.38
N ASN A 128 -10.84 2.23 13.97
CA ASN A 128 -11.47 1.22 14.81
C ASN A 128 -10.64 -0.06 14.72
N ILE A 129 -10.11 -0.52 15.83
CA ILE A 129 -9.40 -1.79 15.90
C ILE A 129 -10.01 -2.62 17.03
N GLY A 130 -10.89 -3.53 16.66
CA GLY A 130 -11.52 -4.50 17.54
C GLY A 130 -10.95 -5.90 17.33
N GLN A 131 -11.36 -6.83 18.18
CA GLN A 131 -10.92 -8.23 18.08
C GLN A 131 -11.40 -8.92 16.79
N ASN A 132 -12.63 -8.61 16.35
CA ASN A 132 -13.29 -9.29 15.22
C ASN A 132 -13.31 -8.46 13.94
N ASP A 133 -13.00 -7.17 14.00
CA ASP A 133 -12.97 -6.26 12.84
C ASP A 133 -12.02 -5.10 13.12
N ALA A 134 -11.20 -4.79 12.14
CA ALA A 134 -10.34 -3.62 12.21
C ALA A 134 -10.46 -2.82 10.91
N SER A 135 -10.56 -1.49 11.05
CA SER A 135 -10.71 -0.59 9.91
C SER A 135 -10.16 0.80 10.22
N ILE A 136 -9.55 1.40 9.20
CA ILE A 136 -9.10 2.79 9.19
C ILE A 136 -9.72 3.48 7.98
N TYR A 137 -10.38 4.62 8.19
CA TYR A 137 -10.99 5.44 7.16
C TYR A 137 -10.24 6.76 7.05
N PHE A 138 -10.01 7.19 5.82
CA PHE A 138 -9.34 8.45 5.50
C PHE A 138 -10.34 9.48 4.99
N LYS A 139 -10.09 10.75 5.25
CA LYS A 139 -10.94 11.90 4.85
C LYS A 139 -11.20 11.99 3.35
N ASN A 140 -10.32 11.41 2.53
CA ASN A 140 -10.45 11.39 1.07
C ASN A 140 -11.29 10.21 0.53
N GLY A 141 -12.01 9.49 1.40
CA GLY A 141 -12.87 8.35 1.06
C GLY A 141 -12.14 7.03 0.87
N SER A 142 -10.81 6.98 1.14
CA SER A 142 -10.04 5.75 1.17
C SER A 142 -10.25 5.00 2.47
N TRP A 143 -10.00 3.68 2.47
CA TRP A 143 -10.06 2.89 3.70
C TRP A 143 -9.12 1.66 3.65
N ILE A 144 -8.75 1.18 4.83
CA ILE A 144 -8.05 -0.07 5.04
C ILE A 144 -8.92 -0.92 5.96
N LYS A 145 -9.15 -2.19 5.61
CA LYS A 145 -9.90 -3.15 6.45
C LYS A 145 -9.16 -4.48 6.50
N THR A 146 -9.21 -5.10 7.67
CA THR A 146 -8.74 -6.49 7.79
C THR A 146 -9.88 -7.45 7.50
N ARG A 147 -9.54 -8.60 6.92
CA ARG A 147 -10.47 -9.71 6.71
C ARG A 147 -9.75 -11.03 6.94
N THR A 148 -10.46 -11.98 7.49
CA THR A 148 -10.00 -13.36 7.55
C THR A 148 -9.93 -13.94 6.16
N SER A 149 -9.01 -14.87 5.96
CA SER A 149 -8.91 -15.70 4.77
C SER A 149 -9.94 -16.86 4.79
N SER A 150 -11.18 -16.60 5.23
CA SER A 150 -12.24 -17.59 5.29
C SER A 150 -13.31 -17.37 4.21
N GLU A 151 -14.01 -18.43 3.82
CA GLU A 151 -15.04 -18.38 2.78
C GLU A 151 -16.22 -17.42 3.12
N ASN A 152 -16.44 -17.14 4.39
CA ASN A 152 -17.52 -16.27 4.85
C ASN A 152 -17.23 -14.76 4.63
N SER A 153 -16.06 -14.39 4.17
CA SER A 153 -15.63 -12.98 3.98
C SER A 153 -16.03 -12.37 2.64
N ARG A 154 -16.99 -12.92 1.92
CA ARG A 154 -17.31 -12.63 0.49
C ARG A 154 -17.83 -11.23 0.15
N SER A 155 -18.09 -10.34 1.12
CA SER A 155 -18.83 -9.07 0.89
C SER A 155 -17.96 -7.81 0.68
N ALA A 156 -16.65 -7.89 0.75
CA ALA A 156 -15.81 -6.72 0.62
C ALA A 156 -15.52 -6.38 -0.86
N ARG A 157 -15.75 -5.11 -1.26
CA ARG A 157 -15.33 -4.60 -2.57
C ARG A 157 -14.10 -3.73 -2.38
N ALA A 158 -12.96 -4.19 -2.89
CA ALA A 158 -11.67 -3.54 -2.79
C ALA A 158 -11.05 -3.28 -4.16
N ASN A 159 -10.05 -2.43 -4.23
CA ASN A 159 -9.21 -2.24 -5.40
C ASN A 159 -7.73 -2.57 -5.13
N CYS A 160 -7.43 -2.96 -3.91
CA CYS A 160 -6.12 -3.47 -3.52
C CYS A 160 -6.29 -4.55 -2.45
N ILE A 161 -5.59 -5.67 -2.58
CA ILE A 161 -5.44 -6.68 -1.54
C ILE A 161 -3.97 -6.78 -1.13
N VAL A 162 -3.75 -6.95 0.16
CA VAL A 162 -2.44 -7.28 0.74
C VAL A 162 -2.60 -8.57 1.53
N VAL A 163 -1.87 -9.59 1.14
CA VAL A 163 -1.90 -10.90 1.82
C VAL A 163 -0.56 -11.08 2.53
N ASP A 164 -0.57 -10.85 3.84
CA ASP A 164 0.62 -11.06 4.68
C ASP A 164 0.70 -12.52 5.09
N GLU A 165 1.93 -13.03 5.20
CA GLU A 165 2.23 -14.45 5.41
C GLU A 165 1.41 -15.38 4.49
N PHE A 166 1.34 -15.01 3.19
CA PHE A 166 0.48 -15.68 2.22
C PHE A 166 0.73 -17.19 2.11
N ARG A 167 1.92 -17.67 2.46
CA ARG A 167 2.27 -19.09 2.53
C ARG A 167 1.39 -19.89 3.50
N MET A 168 0.82 -19.22 4.51
CA MET A 168 -0.06 -19.80 5.53
C MET A 168 -1.55 -19.74 5.14
N VAL A 169 -1.87 -19.08 4.03
CA VAL A 169 -3.24 -18.99 3.51
C VAL A 169 -3.44 -20.05 2.44
N ASP A 170 -4.58 -20.70 2.43
CA ASP A 170 -4.90 -21.69 1.40
C ASP A 170 -4.97 -21.03 0.00
N GLU A 171 -4.36 -21.68 -0.99
CA GLU A 171 -4.35 -21.21 -2.38
C GLU A 171 -5.78 -21.05 -2.93
N THR A 172 -6.67 -21.97 -2.58
CA THR A 172 -8.07 -21.94 -3.00
C THR A 172 -8.77 -20.69 -2.46
N VAL A 173 -8.53 -20.36 -1.19
CA VAL A 173 -9.11 -19.16 -0.55
C VAL A 173 -8.60 -17.87 -1.21
N ILE A 174 -7.31 -17.80 -1.54
CA ILE A 174 -6.77 -16.65 -2.27
C ILE A 174 -7.50 -16.47 -3.60
N ASN A 175 -7.64 -17.55 -4.37
CA ASN A 175 -8.20 -17.49 -5.72
C ASN A 175 -9.73 -17.31 -5.72
N THR A 176 -10.45 -17.94 -4.78
CA THR A 176 -11.92 -17.95 -4.77
C THR A 176 -12.56 -16.89 -3.90
N VAL A 177 -11.83 -16.35 -2.92
CA VAL A 177 -12.34 -15.35 -1.96
C VAL A 177 -11.60 -14.04 -2.10
N LEU A 178 -10.29 -14.00 -1.81
CA LEU A 178 -9.57 -12.73 -1.69
C LEU A 178 -9.48 -11.98 -3.05
N ARG A 179 -9.18 -12.69 -4.14
CA ARG A 179 -9.12 -12.07 -5.47
C ARG A 179 -10.49 -11.59 -5.96
N LYS A 180 -11.58 -12.18 -5.47
CA LYS A 180 -12.95 -11.71 -5.78
C LYS A 180 -13.30 -10.38 -5.13
N PHE A 181 -12.55 -9.92 -4.11
CA PHE A 181 -12.71 -8.56 -3.59
C PHE A 181 -12.32 -7.50 -4.63
N LEU A 182 -11.44 -7.83 -5.57
CA LEU A 182 -10.94 -6.94 -6.61
C LEU A 182 -11.95 -6.76 -7.77
N THR A 183 -13.19 -6.47 -7.45
CA THR A 183 -14.28 -6.35 -8.44
C THR A 183 -14.46 -4.94 -9.00
N SER A 184 -13.95 -3.93 -8.32
CA SER A 184 -14.16 -2.55 -8.70
C SER A 184 -12.83 -1.79 -8.77
N PRO A 185 -12.53 -1.10 -9.87
CA PRO A 185 -11.37 -0.23 -9.93
C PRO A 185 -11.55 0.97 -8.99
N ARG A 186 -10.46 1.68 -8.72
CA ARG A 186 -10.50 2.95 -8.01
C ARG A 186 -11.22 4.00 -8.85
N GLN A 187 -12.24 4.66 -8.29
CA GLN A 187 -13.12 5.61 -9.00
C GLN A 187 -13.31 6.92 -8.24
N PRO A 188 -12.26 7.71 -7.97
CA PRO A 188 -12.43 9.06 -7.44
C PRO A 188 -13.05 9.96 -8.51
N LYS A 189 -13.75 11.02 -8.09
CA LYS A 189 -14.47 11.94 -8.99
C LYS A 189 -13.62 12.48 -10.14
N TYR A 190 -12.33 12.76 -9.91
CA TYR A 190 -11.46 13.30 -10.95
C TYR A 190 -11.21 12.32 -12.11
N LEU A 191 -11.21 10.99 -11.87
CA LEU A 191 -11.03 9.98 -12.93
C LEU A 191 -12.26 9.86 -13.86
N GLN A 192 -13.38 10.50 -13.53
CA GLN A 192 -14.55 10.56 -14.40
C GLN A 192 -14.36 11.58 -15.53
N LYS A 193 -13.38 12.47 -15.41
CA LYS A 193 -13.07 13.45 -16.45
C LYS A 193 -12.18 12.84 -17.52
N PRO A 194 -12.44 13.06 -18.82
CA PRO A 194 -11.69 12.48 -19.92
C PRO A 194 -10.18 12.75 -19.88
N GLU A 195 -9.80 13.94 -19.41
CA GLU A 195 -8.40 14.37 -19.27
C GLU A 195 -7.56 13.49 -18.34
N TYR A 196 -8.21 12.82 -17.35
CA TYR A 196 -7.56 11.93 -16.38
C TYR A 196 -7.82 10.44 -16.66
N ALA A 197 -8.44 10.08 -17.78
CA ALA A 197 -8.73 8.67 -18.12
C ALA A 197 -7.45 7.81 -18.17
N HIS A 198 -6.32 8.40 -18.60
CA HIS A 198 -5.01 7.74 -18.64
C HIS A 198 -4.46 7.39 -17.24
N MET A 199 -5.01 7.97 -16.16
CA MET A 199 -4.63 7.67 -14.78
C MET A 199 -5.44 6.53 -14.16
N GLN A 200 -6.31 5.88 -14.92
CA GLN A 200 -6.98 4.68 -14.47
C GLN A 200 -5.97 3.57 -14.22
N GLU A 201 -6.15 2.88 -13.11
CA GLU A 201 -5.22 1.85 -12.66
C GLU A 201 -5.92 0.50 -12.57
N ARG A 202 -5.17 -0.56 -12.88
CA ARG A 202 -5.58 -1.92 -12.55
C ARG A 202 -5.57 -2.12 -11.04
N ASN A 203 -6.45 -2.99 -10.55
CA ASN A 203 -6.44 -3.42 -9.15
C ASN A 203 -5.11 -4.08 -8.77
N LYS A 204 -4.70 -3.93 -7.50
CA LYS A 204 -3.40 -4.39 -7.01
C LYS A 204 -3.51 -5.65 -6.16
N GLU A 205 -2.55 -6.55 -6.35
CA GLU A 205 -2.35 -7.74 -5.52
C GLU A 205 -0.94 -7.71 -4.93
N ILE A 206 -0.82 -7.67 -3.61
CA ILE A 206 0.45 -7.66 -2.91
C ILE A 206 0.54 -8.86 -2.00
N TYR A 207 1.59 -9.64 -2.16
CA TYR A 207 1.86 -10.85 -1.40
C TYR A 207 3.16 -10.69 -0.63
N MET A 208 3.10 -10.87 0.68
CA MET A 208 4.27 -10.81 1.55
C MET A 208 4.40 -12.09 2.37
N SER A 209 5.59 -12.65 2.45
CA SER A 209 5.88 -13.80 3.30
C SER A 209 7.37 -14.00 3.48
N SER A 210 7.73 -14.92 4.38
CA SER A 210 9.06 -15.52 4.40
C SER A 210 9.16 -16.60 3.33
N ALA A 211 10.38 -16.96 2.91
CA ALA A 211 10.62 -18.11 2.05
C ALA A 211 10.09 -19.40 2.68
N TYR A 212 9.65 -20.35 1.86
CA TYR A 212 9.09 -21.61 2.32
C TYR A 212 9.56 -22.77 1.42
N PHE A 213 9.07 -24.00 1.68
CA PHE A 213 9.48 -25.19 0.96
C PHE A 213 9.13 -25.12 -0.54
N LYS A 214 10.04 -25.69 -1.38
CA LYS A 214 9.85 -25.75 -2.84
C LYS A 214 8.62 -26.57 -3.26
N SER A 215 8.18 -27.52 -2.43
CA SER A 215 6.97 -28.30 -2.66
C SER A 215 5.67 -27.54 -2.44
N SER A 216 5.72 -26.35 -1.83
CA SER A 216 4.53 -25.57 -1.49
C SER A 216 3.93 -24.85 -2.70
N TRP A 217 2.64 -24.56 -2.64
CA TRP A 217 1.96 -23.72 -3.63
C TRP A 217 2.54 -22.30 -3.67
N ALA A 218 3.03 -21.79 -2.54
CA ALA A 218 3.66 -20.48 -2.45
C ALA A 218 4.91 -20.39 -3.36
N TYR A 219 5.69 -21.47 -3.48
CA TYR A 219 6.82 -21.54 -4.39
C TYR A 219 6.37 -21.53 -5.85
N ARG A 220 5.34 -22.31 -6.22
CA ARG A 220 4.76 -22.28 -7.59
C ARG A 220 4.26 -20.88 -7.95
N LYS A 221 3.63 -20.19 -6.99
CA LYS A 221 3.19 -18.81 -7.19
C LYS A 221 4.37 -17.86 -7.40
N ALA A 222 5.46 -18.03 -6.65
CA ALA A 222 6.70 -17.23 -6.84
C ALA A 222 7.30 -17.49 -8.23
N GLN A 223 7.35 -18.73 -8.70
CA GLN A 223 7.78 -19.07 -10.06
C GLN A 223 6.91 -18.37 -11.12
N SER A 224 5.59 -18.36 -10.95
CA SER A 224 4.67 -17.64 -11.85
C SER A 224 4.96 -16.14 -11.88
N TYR A 225 5.28 -15.51 -10.74
CA TYR A 225 5.66 -14.10 -10.68
C TYR A 225 6.99 -13.84 -11.40
N THR A 226 7.96 -14.74 -11.24
CA THR A 226 9.25 -14.65 -11.92
C THR A 226 9.09 -14.75 -13.45
N LEU A 227 8.26 -15.67 -13.92
CA LEU A 227 7.98 -15.83 -15.37
C LEU A 227 7.28 -14.61 -15.98
N ASN A 228 6.42 -13.95 -15.22
CA ASN A 228 5.71 -12.76 -15.67
C ASN A 228 6.47 -11.45 -15.36
N PHE A 229 7.65 -11.51 -14.75
CA PHE A 229 8.42 -10.31 -14.35
C PHE A 229 8.78 -9.42 -15.55
N PHE A 230 9.05 -10.03 -16.70
CA PHE A 230 9.39 -9.34 -17.94
C PHE A 230 8.18 -8.99 -18.82
N ASP A 231 6.95 -9.22 -18.34
CA ASP A 231 5.74 -8.84 -19.04
C ASP A 231 5.32 -7.41 -18.67
N ASP A 232 5.75 -6.45 -19.47
CA ASP A 232 5.48 -5.02 -19.23
C ASP A 232 3.98 -4.68 -19.20
N THR A 233 3.15 -5.50 -19.86
CA THR A 233 1.70 -5.26 -19.93
C THR A 233 1.00 -5.55 -18.62
N LYS A 234 1.52 -6.51 -17.84
CA LYS A 234 0.92 -6.95 -16.56
C LYS A 234 1.52 -6.28 -15.33
N LYS A 235 2.76 -5.79 -15.41
CA LYS A 235 3.50 -5.14 -14.32
C LYS A 235 3.60 -6.02 -13.07
N TYR A 236 4.27 -7.17 -13.21
CA TYR A 236 4.65 -8.03 -12.10
C TYR A 236 5.98 -7.59 -11.50
N PHE A 237 6.10 -7.72 -10.19
CA PHE A 237 7.35 -7.54 -9.46
C PHE A 237 7.50 -8.63 -8.41
N ILE A 238 8.67 -9.24 -8.34
CA ILE A 238 9.06 -10.17 -7.29
C ILE A 238 10.45 -9.82 -6.77
N CYS A 239 10.61 -9.83 -5.45
CA CYS A 239 11.88 -9.61 -4.79
C CYS A 239 12.02 -10.54 -3.59
N GLY A 240 13.19 -11.13 -3.46
CA GLY A 240 13.62 -11.88 -2.28
C GLY A 240 14.90 -11.26 -1.73
N LEU A 241 14.89 -10.84 -0.47
CA LEU A 241 16.07 -10.28 0.19
C LEU A 241 16.57 -11.22 1.29
N PRO A 242 17.87 -11.52 1.32
CA PRO A 242 18.46 -12.38 2.34
C PRO A 242 18.60 -11.64 3.68
N TYR A 243 18.76 -12.40 4.77
CA TYR A 243 18.88 -11.84 6.13
C TYR A 243 20.09 -10.92 6.34
N GLN A 244 21.12 -11.08 5.51
CA GLN A 244 22.34 -10.21 5.56
C GLN A 244 21.98 -8.73 5.38
N VAL A 245 20.92 -8.42 4.61
CA VAL A 245 20.42 -7.06 4.47
C VAL A 245 19.90 -6.55 5.82
N SER A 246 19.18 -7.38 6.59
CA SER A 246 18.68 -7.03 7.92
C SER A 246 19.82 -6.72 8.90
N VAL A 247 20.87 -7.54 8.86
CA VAL A 247 22.07 -7.35 9.72
C VAL A 247 22.81 -6.07 9.33
N ARG A 248 23.04 -5.84 8.04
CA ARG A 248 23.72 -4.65 7.53
C ARG A 248 23.00 -3.35 7.92
N GLU A 249 21.67 -3.39 7.90
CA GLU A 249 20.83 -2.24 8.23
C GLU A 249 20.56 -2.08 9.74
N GLY A 250 21.13 -2.94 10.59
CA GLY A 250 20.93 -2.90 12.03
C GLY A 250 19.51 -3.30 12.50
N LEU A 251 18.77 -4.03 11.66
CA LEU A 251 17.43 -4.53 11.98
C LEU A 251 17.44 -5.91 12.64
N LEU A 252 18.57 -6.60 12.58
CA LEU A 252 18.79 -7.92 13.17
C LEU A 252 20.23 -7.99 13.68
N SER A 253 20.43 -8.42 14.94
CA SER A 253 21.78 -8.65 15.46
C SER A 253 22.35 -10.00 14.98
N ARG A 254 23.66 -10.07 14.79
CA ARG A 254 24.35 -11.35 14.43
C ARG A 254 24.13 -12.42 15.48
N SER A 255 24.11 -12.07 16.76
CA SER A 255 23.87 -12.99 17.86
C SER A 255 22.47 -13.64 17.88
N GLN A 256 21.53 -13.18 17.07
CA GLN A 256 20.20 -13.78 16.92
C GLN A 256 20.13 -14.79 15.77
N LEU A 257 21.24 -15.04 15.12
CA LEU A 257 21.35 -15.97 13.97
C LEU A 257 22.07 -17.28 14.36
N GLU A 258 22.78 -17.29 15.47
CA GLU A 258 23.38 -18.46 16.11
C GLU A 258 22.37 -19.15 17.04
#